data_50bf5276c72a8b565c4c3873bf2a521b
#
_entry.id   50bf5276c72a8b565c4c3873bf2a521b
#
_cell.length_a   1.000
_cell.length_b   1.000
_cell.length_c   1.000
_cell.angle_alpha   90.00
_cell.angle_beta   90.00
_cell.angle_gamma   90.00
#
_symmetry.space_group_name_H-M   'P 1'
#
loop_
_entity.id
_entity.type
_entity.pdbx_description
1 polymer ?
#
loop_
_entity_poly.entity_id
_entity_poly.type
_entity_poly.pdbx_seq_one_letter_code
_entity_poly.pdbx_strand_id
1 'polypeptide(L)'
;AQDEAFQEVLADNPLKQGGVLNHETYETYKARLAALASARGYFDAEFREHNVQVNPADNTAEVNLILDSGMRYTFETVEFNEVPLSPDLLQRFVQFQPGQPYLSSDVATLQQDLQGSGYFAEALIGDEPDRERKTVPIKGQLTMDENKHYILGIGYSTDSGVRGKFDFDRRWVNSRGHQFSSKLYASTKTSSVDALYRIPAANPATDYYYFRLGGHIKRDTYDSRRAFGEGGYNFRLGDWEHRYGLVASWEKFTIGLTHGKTLLVYPQGQWTYTSTKNRLNPKDGYQFRFGLLGAGKGLLSDASVVQANLDGRYLQSLGDKNRLVGRMALGATWTDDFDRIPPSMRYFAGGDRSIRGYAFENIGSRDAGDNNIGGRYLAVGSLEYEYYFKPDWAAAAFIDAGDAYINDPKIKIGAGAGVHWQSPVGPIKLDVAHGFDKKYGDKVRLHISIGAELDL
;
A
#
# COMPACT_ATOMS: atom_id res chain seq x y z
N ALA A 1 5.87 -33.64 -21.21
CA ALA A 1 6.19 -32.24 -21.18
C ALA A 1 7.44 -31.99 -20.33
N GLN A 2 8.41 -31.27 -20.86
CA GLN A 2 9.63 -30.90 -20.13
C GLN A 2 9.42 -29.63 -19.26
N ASP A 3 8.27 -28.99 -19.39
CA ASP A 3 7.91 -27.78 -18.65
C ASP A 3 7.47 -28.13 -17.22
N GLU A 4 8.15 -27.55 -16.21
CA GLU A 4 7.92 -27.81 -14.79
C GLU A 4 6.47 -27.59 -14.34
N ALA A 5 5.79 -26.59 -14.89
CA ALA A 5 4.40 -26.30 -14.53
C ALA A 5 3.44 -27.43 -14.91
N PHE A 6 3.70 -28.13 -16.01
CA PHE A 6 2.94 -29.36 -16.31
C PHE A 6 3.28 -30.49 -15.34
N GLN A 7 4.54 -30.61 -14.93
CA GLN A 7 4.93 -31.61 -13.95
C GLN A 7 4.21 -31.42 -12.60
N GLU A 8 4.09 -30.17 -12.15
CA GLU A 8 3.37 -29.81 -10.93
C GLU A 8 1.88 -30.21 -11.03
N VAL A 9 1.21 -29.86 -12.14
CA VAL A 9 -0.21 -30.21 -12.34
C VAL A 9 -0.41 -31.71 -12.48
N LEU A 10 0.54 -32.43 -13.10
CA LEU A 10 0.48 -33.89 -13.21
C LEU A 10 0.71 -34.58 -11.86
N ALA A 11 1.59 -34.03 -11.00
CA ALA A 11 1.80 -34.52 -9.64
C ALA A 11 0.56 -34.33 -8.74
N ASP A 12 -0.15 -33.22 -8.95
CA ASP A 12 -1.42 -32.88 -8.25
C ASP A 12 -2.66 -33.47 -8.97
N ASN A 13 -2.52 -34.57 -9.69
CA ASN A 13 -3.62 -35.24 -10.38
C ASN A 13 -4.69 -35.70 -9.38
N PRO A 14 -5.96 -35.20 -9.46
CA PRO A 14 -7.03 -35.60 -8.55
C PRO A 14 -7.63 -36.96 -8.91
N LEU A 15 -7.37 -37.48 -10.12
CA LEU A 15 -7.86 -38.77 -10.61
C LEU A 15 -6.90 -39.87 -10.15
N LYS A 16 -7.12 -40.38 -8.95
CA LYS A 16 -6.26 -41.42 -8.37
C LYS A 16 -6.76 -42.82 -8.78
N GLN A 17 -5.83 -43.72 -9.10
CA GLN A 17 -6.14 -45.11 -9.38
C GLN A 17 -6.84 -45.77 -8.17
N GLY A 18 -7.95 -46.47 -8.41
CA GLY A 18 -8.78 -47.07 -7.38
C GLY A 18 -9.70 -46.09 -6.65
N GLY A 19 -9.68 -44.80 -7.01
CA GLY A 19 -10.60 -43.81 -6.48
C GLY A 19 -11.96 -43.81 -7.18
N VAL A 20 -12.96 -43.16 -6.56
CA VAL A 20 -14.26 -42.97 -7.18
C VAL A 20 -14.18 -41.95 -8.28
N LEU A 21 -14.59 -42.29 -9.50
CA LEU A 21 -14.64 -41.34 -10.61
C LEU A 21 -15.76 -40.33 -10.39
N ASN A 22 -15.39 -39.04 -10.39
CA ASN A 22 -16.31 -37.92 -10.48
C ASN A 22 -16.09 -37.19 -11.82
N HIS A 23 -17.15 -37.10 -12.62
CA HIS A 23 -17.09 -36.50 -13.95
C HIS A 23 -16.74 -35.00 -13.89
N GLU A 24 -17.22 -34.27 -12.92
CA GLU A 24 -16.87 -32.84 -12.68
C GLU A 24 -15.37 -32.68 -12.38
N THR A 25 -14.81 -33.57 -11.57
CA THR A 25 -13.36 -33.60 -11.29
C THR A 25 -12.53 -33.83 -12.55
N TYR A 26 -12.98 -34.75 -13.41
CA TYR A 26 -12.35 -35.04 -14.70
C TYR A 26 -12.39 -33.83 -15.62
N GLU A 27 -13.55 -33.19 -15.81
CA GLU A 27 -13.68 -32.02 -16.69
C GLU A 27 -12.89 -30.81 -16.13
N THR A 28 -12.89 -30.58 -14.83
CA THR A 28 -12.11 -29.52 -14.18
C THR A 28 -10.62 -29.74 -14.39
N TYR A 29 -10.14 -30.97 -14.24
CA TYR A 29 -8.72 -31.30 -14.44
C TYR A 29 -8.30 -31.14 -15.89
N LYS A 30 -9.13 -31.58 -16.85
CA LYS A 30 -8.92 -31.39 -18.30
C LYS A 30 -8.86 -29.90 -18.66
N ALA A 31 -9.81 -29.09 -18.14
CA ALA A 31 -9.83 -27.64 -18.35
C ALA A 31 -8.59 -26.95 -17.76
N ARG A 32 -8.12 -27.39 -16.57
CA ARG A 32 -6.89 -26.88 -15.94
C ARG A 32 -5.66 -27.13 -16.81
N LEU A 33 -5.53 -28.31 -17.44
CA LEU A 33 -4.43 -28.61 -18.35
C LEU A 33 -4.48 -27.74 -19.60
N ALA A 34 -5.66 -27.57 -20.22
CA ALA A 34 -5.83 -26.71 -21.39
C ALA A 34 -5.53 -25.24 -21.07
N ALA A 35 -6.02 -24.73 -19.95
CA ALA A 35 -5.75 -23.37 -19.48
C ALA A 35 -4.26 -23.15 -19.22
N LEU A 36 -3.57 -24.12 -18.59
CA LEU A 36 -2.13 -24.05 -18.38
C LEU A 36 -1.37 -24.02 -19.70
N ALA A 37 -1.75 -24.84 -20.67
CA ALA A 37 -1.13 -24.84 -22.00
C ALA A 37 -1.25 -23.47 -22.66
N SER A 38 -2.45 -22.90 -22.72
CA SER A 38 -2.68 -21.56 -23.27
C SER A 38 -1.90 -20.48 -22.53
N ALA A 39 -1.95 -20.47 -21.20
CA ALA A 39 -1.25 -19.48 -20.38
C ALA A 39 0.28 -19.50 -20.55
N ARG A 40 0.84 -20.64 -20.96
CA ARG A 40 2.27 -20.82 -21.19
C ARG A 40 2.68 -20.79 -22.66
N GLY A 41 1.76 -20.43 -23.57
CA GLY A 41 2.05 -20.25 -24.99
C GLY A 41 2.06 -21.54 -25.81
N TYR A 42 1.45 -22.61 -25.33
CA TYR A 42 1.25 -23.82 -26.12
C TYR A 42 -0.12 -23.75 -26.84
N PHE A 43 -0.22 -22.84 -27.82
CA PHE A 43 -1.49 -22.55 -28.51
C PHE A 43 -1.94 -23.62 -29.49
N ASP A 44 -1.06 -24.56 -29.85
CA ASP A 44 -1.40 -25.74 -30.63
C ASP A 44 -1.71 -26.95 -29.78
N ALA A 45 -1.82 -26.77 -28.47
CA ALA A 45 -2.10 -27.89 -27.57
C ALA A 45 -3.47 -28.51 -27.87
N GLU A 46 -3.51 -29.82 -28.05
CA GLU A 46 -4.73 -30.57 -28.28
C GLU A 46 -4.75 -31.89 -27.51
N PHE A 47 -5.94 -32.31 -27.10
CA PHE A 47 -6.11 -33.62 -26.51
C PHE A 47 -6.21 -34.68 -27.58
N ARG A 48 -5.19 -35.51 -27.73
CA ARG A 48 -5.22 -36.69 -28.61
C ARG A 48 -6.20 -37.74 -28.12
N GLU A 49 -6.25 -37.91 -26.80
CA GLU A 49 -7.23 -38.78 -26.14
C GLU A 49 -7.81 -38.03 -24.92
N HIS A 50 -9.13 -38.11 -24.75
CA HIS A 50 -9.86 -37.51 -23.64
C HIS A 50 -11.17 -38.26 -23.39
N ASN A 51 -11.08 -39.60 -23.24
CA ASN A 51 -12.25 -40.44 -23.05
C ASN A 51 -12.30 -41.04 -21.68
N VAL A 52 -13.51 -41.35 -21.25
CA VAL A 52 -13.83 -42.11 -20.04
C VAL A 52 -14.66 -43.32 -20.45
N GLN A 53 -14.09 -44.48 -20.30
CA GLN A 53 -14.76 -45.76 -20.61
C GLN A 53 -15.28 -46.37 -19.29
N VAL A 54 -16.60 -46.45 -19.15
CA VAL A 54 -17.25 -47.00 -17.99
C VAL A 54 -17.66 -48.44 -18.26
N ASN A 55 -17.25 -49.38 -17.40
CA ASN A 55 -17.70 -50.77 -17.38
C ASN A 55 -18.70 -50.99 -16.23
N PRO A 56 -20.01 -50.98 -16.52
CA PRO A 56 -21.03 -51.16 -15.49
C PRO A 56 -21.02 -52.55 -14.86
N ALA A 57 -20.48 -53.58 -15.55
CA ALA A 57 -20.44 -54.91 -15.05
C ALA A 57 -19.50 -55.09 -13.86
N ASP A 58 -18.35 -54.37 -13.92
CA ASP A 58 -17.32 -54.43 -12.88
C ASP A 58 -17.32 -53.19 -11.99
N ASN A 59 -18.21 -52.22 -12.23
CA ASN A 59 -18.21 -50.89 -11.58
C ASN A 59 -16.86 -50.19 -11.66
N THR A 60 -16.20 -50.28 -12.81
CA THR A 60 -14.91 -49.67 -13.08
C THR A 60 -15.02 -48.60 -14.17
N ALA A 61 -14.09 -47.63 -14.14
CA ALA A 61 -13.95 -46.68 -15.22
C ALA A 61 -12.45 -46.50 -15.57
N GLU A 62 -12.17 -46.51 -16.87
CA GLU A 62 -10.85 -46.21 -17.39
C GLU A 62 -10.84 -44.79 -17.96
N VAL A 63 -9.89 -43.96 -17.49
CA VAL A 63 -9.72 -42.57 -17.94
C VAL A 63 -8.44 -42.45 -18.77
N ASN A 64 -8.59 -42.11 -20.05
CA ASN A 64 -7.49 -41.82 -20.95
C ASN A 64 -7.49 -40.35 -21.29
N LEU A 65 -6.44 -39.61 -20.80
CA LEU A 65 -6.26 -38.20 -21.02
C LEU A 65 -4.84 -37.95 -21.50
N ILE A 66 -4.68 -37.72 -22.80
CA ILE A 66 -3.39 -37.47 -23.45
C ILE A 66 -3.43 -36.10 -24.10
N LEU A 67 -2.66 -35.14 -23.53
CA LEU A 67 -2.45 -33.81 -24.06
C LEU A 67 -1.15 -33.77 -24.89
N ASP A 68 -1.24 -33.44 -26.16
CA ASP A 68 -0.10 -33.04 -26.97
C ASP A 68 0.05 -31.52 -26.84
N SER A 69 1.13 -31.08 -26.24
CA SER A 69 1.34 -29.64 -26.01
C SER A 69 1.72 -28.86 -27.28
N GLY A 70 2.21 -29.54 -28.30
CA GLY A 70 2.81 -28.88 -29.45
C GLY A 70 4.05 -28.06 -29.06
N MET A 71 4.40 -27.08 -29.92
CA MET A 71 5.52 -26.18 -29.70
C MET A 71 5.11 -24.99 -28.83
N ARG A 72 5.99 -24.57 -27.94
CA ARG A 72 5.81 -23.36 -27.14
C ARG A 72 6.12 -22.11 -27.97
N TYR A 73 5.20 -21.17 -28.04
CA TYR A 73 5.36 -19.90 -28.73
C TYR A 73 6.22 -18.93 -27.91
N THR A 74 6.83 -17.97 -28.60
CA THR A 74 7.67 -16.94 -28.01
C THR A 74 7.09 -15.56 -28.26
N PHE A 75 7.41 -14.61 -27.39
CA PHE A 75 7.05 -13.21 -27.63
C PHE A 75 7.73 -12.67 -28.90
N GLU A 76 7.00 -11.83 -29.63
CA GLU A 76 7.51 -10.99 -30.69
C GLU A 76 7.66 -9.54 -30.17
N THR A 77 7.71 -8.56 -31.06
CA THR A 77 7.78 -7.14 -30.70
C THR A 77 6.46 -6.65 -30.10
N VAL A 78 6.58 -5.66 -29.22
CA VAL A 78 5.42 -4.95 -28.65
C VAL A 78 5.25 -3.63 -29.39
N GLU A 79 4.07 -3.41 -29.94
CA GLU A 79 3.71 -2.19 -30.64
C GLU A 79 2.58 -1.48 -29.89
N PHE A 80 2.70 -0.16 -29.74
CA PHE A 80 1.67 0.69 -29.16
C PHE A 80 1.15 1.66 -30.22
N ASN A 81 -0.13 2.06 -30.11
CA ASN A 81 -0.67 3.15 -30.90
C ASN A 81 0.02 4.49 -30.52
N GLU A 82 -0.11 5.47 -31.40
CA GLU A 82 0.46 6.81 -31.17
C GLU A 82 -0.23 7.52 -30.00
N VAL A 83 0.57 8.00 -29.06
CA VAL A 83 0.15 8.76 -27.88
C VAL A 83 1.16 9.88 -27.59
N PRO A 84 0.82 10.93 -26.80
CA PRO A 84 1.73 12.04 -26.47
C PRO A 84 2.97 11.67 -25.64
N LEU A 85 3.13 10.40 -25.27
CA LEU A 85 4.29 9.89 -24.53
C LEU A 85 5.31 9.28 -25.50
N SER A 86 6.59 9.34 -25.14
CA SER A 86 7.65 8.81 -26.00
C SER A 86 7.59 7.28 -26.11
N PRO A 87 7.89 6.71 -27.27
CA PRO A 87 7.99 5.26 -27.45
C PRO A 87 8.98 4.59 -26.48
N ASP A 88 10.09 5.27 -26.16
CA ASP A 88 11.07 4.80 -25.17
C ASP A 88 10.45 4.60 -23.78
N LEU A 89 9.60 5.52 -23.33
CA LEU A 89 8.88 5.36 -22.07
C LEU A 89 7.96 4.14 -22.09
N LEU A 90 7.20 3.96 -23.18
CA LEU A 90 6.26 2.85 -23.32
C LEU A 90 6.98 1.50 -23.34
N GLN A 91 8.09 1.42 -24.06
CA GLN A 91 8.90 0.19 -24.13
C GLN A 91 9.49 -0.20 -22.76
N ARG A 92 9.76 0.76 -21.87
CA ARG A 92 10.24 0.44 -20.52
C ARG A 92 9.21 -0.22 -19.61
N PHE A 93 7.91 -0.16 -19.94
CA PHE A 93 6.88 -0.96 -19.26
C PHE A 93 6.95 -2.44 -19.62
N VAL A 94 7.51 -2.78 -20.78
CA VAL A 94 7.63 -4.15 -21.25
C VAL A 94 8.77 -4.86 -20.53
N GLN A 95 8.45 -5.82 -19.67
CA GLN A 95 9.44 -6.53 -18.85
C GLN A 95 9.87 -7.88 -19.46
N PHE A 96 9.37 -8.24 -20.61
CA PHE A 96 9.78 -9.43 -21.39
C PHE A 96 10.46 -9.02 -22.70
N GLN A 97 11.20 -9.95 -23.30
CA GLN A 97 11.97 -9.69 -24.53
C GLN A 97 11.47 -10.54 -25.70
N PRO A 98 11.60 -10.06 -26.95
CA PRO A 98 11.37 -10.88 -28.13
C PRO A 98 12.20 -12.18 -28.08
N GLY A 99 11.57 -13.31 -28.44
CA GLY A 99 12.18 -14.65 -28.34
C GLY A 99 12.07 -15.32 -26.99
N GLN A 100 11.68 -14.61 -25.93
CA GLN A 100 11.38 -15.20 -24.63
C GLN A 100 10.09 -16.05 -24.74
N PRO A 101 10.03 -17.22 -24.04
CA PRO A 101 8.82 -18.03 -24.01
C PRO A 101 7.61 -17.26 -23.49
N TYR A 102 6.50 -17.35 -24.21
CA TYR A 102 5.27 -16.63 -23.84
C TYR A 102 4.74 -17.05 -22.45
N LEU A 103 4.27 -16.05 -21.71
CA LEU A 103 3.53 -16.19 -20.45
C LEU A 103 2.38 -15.16 -20.44
N SER A 104 1.15 -15.61 -20.25
CA SER A 104 -0.01 -14.72 -20.15
C SER A 104 0.04 -13.80 -18.92
N SER A 105 0.73 -14.21 -17.87
CA SER A 105 0.97 -13.39 -16.69
C SER A 105 1.81 -12.15 -16.99
N ASP A 106 2.76 -12.23 -17.93
CA ASP A 106 3.61 -11.10 -18.30
C ASP A 106 2.79 -10.06 -19.09
N VAL A 107 1.88 -10.52 -19.94
CA VAL A 107 0.92 -9.65 -20.67
C VAL A 107 -0.04 -8.97 -19.70
N ALA A 108 -0.59 -9.73 -18.76
CA ALA A 108 -1.48 -9.19 -17.73
C ALA A 108 -0.76 -8.16 -16.84
N THR A 109 0.51 -8.41 -16.48
CA THR A 109 1.34 -7.47 -15.73
C THR A 109 1.56 -6.18 -16.52
N LEU A 110 1.93 -6.29 -17.81
CA LEU A 110 2.09 -5.11 -18.67
C LEU A 110 0.81 -4.27 -18.71
N GLN A 111 -0.35 -4.90 -18.87
CA GLN A 111 -1.63 -4.20 -18.89
C GLN A 111 -1.92 -3.51 -17.55
N GLN A 112 -1.71 -4.21 -16.43
CA GLN A 112 -1.89 -3.66 -15.08
C GLN A 112 -0.94 -2.49 -14.80
N ASP A 113 0.32 -2.60 -15.20
CA ASP A 113 1.33 -1.57 -14.99
C ASP A 113 1.02 -0.31 -15.81
N LEU A 114 0.58 -0.46 -17.07
CA LEU A 114 0.14 0.67 -17.89
C LEU A 114 -1.10 1.35 -17.28
N GLN A 115 -2.12 0.59 -16.90
CA GLN A 115 -3.31 1.14 -16.25
C GLN A 115 -2.99 1.80 -14.90
N GLY A 116 -2.13 1.19 -14.11
CA GLY A 116 -1.71 1.70 -12.80
C GLY A 116 -0.77 2.90 -12.86
N SER A 117 -0.19 3.22 -14.02
CA SER A 117 0.75 4.31 -14.22
C SER A 117 0.15 5.71 -14.01
N GLY A 118 -1.17 5.82 -14.14
CA GLY A 118 -1.91 7.07 -14.08
C GLY A 118 -1.86 7.89 -15.38
N TYR A 119 -1.23 7.39 -16.45
CA TYR A 119 -1.24 8.07 -17.76
C TYR A 119 -2.50 7.76 -18.57
N PHE A 120 -3.06 6.56 -18.43
CA PHE A 120 -4.08 6.02 -19.30
C PHE A 120 -5.41 5.82 -18.56
N ALA A 121 -6.50 6.21 -19.22
CA ALA A 121 -7.85 5.84 -18.80
C ALA A 121 -8.12 4.36 -19.12
N GLU A 122 -7.52 3.87 -20.22
CA GLU A 122 -7.65 2.48 -20.64
C GLU A 122 -6.37 2.01 -21.33
N ALA A 123 -5.95 0.79 -21.02
CA ALA A 123 -4.87 0.08 -21.69
C ALA A 123 -5.36 -1.33 -22.02
N LEU A 124 -5.54 -1.60 -23.31
CA LEU A 124 -5.93 -2.91 -23.84
C LEU A 124 -4.72 -3.54 -24.53
N ILE A 125 -4.32 -4.71 -24.04
CA ILE A 125 -3.19 -5.45 -24.61
C ILE A 125 -3.71 -6.70 -25.31
N GLY A 126 -3.52 -6.74 -26.63
CA GLY A 126 -3.83 -7.90 -27.47
C GLY A 126 -2.61 -8.79 -27.64
N ASP A 127 -2.82 -10.09 -27.58
CA ASP A 127 -1.80 -11.15 -27.66
C ASP A 127 -2.23 -12.28 -28.59
N GLU A 128 -2.73 -11.93 -29.78
CA GLU A 128 -3.18 -12.91 -30.77
C GLU A 128 -1.97 -13.68 -31.36
N PRO A 129 -1.92 -15.04 -31.19
CA PRO A 129 -0.79 -15.83 -31.64
C PRO A 129 -0.70 -15.96 -33.17
N ASP A 130 0.48 -15.75 -33.70
CA ASP A 130 0.82 -16.10 -35.11
C ASP A 130 1.19 -17.59 -35.20
N ARG A 131 0.25 -18.38 -35.72
CA ARG A 131 0.41 -19.84 -35.81
C ARG A 131 1.45 -20.27 -36.88
N GLU A 132 1.74 -19.43 -37.87
CA GLU A 132 2.75 -19.75 -38.89
C GLU A 132 4.15 -19.56 -38.33
N ARG A 133 4.39 -18.43 -37.64
CA ARG A 133 5.69 -18.10 -37.09
C ARG A 133 5.94 -18.71 -35.70
N LYS A 134 4.90 -19.23 -35.06
CA LYS A 134 4.94 -19.71 -33.64
C LYS A 134 5.38 -18.61 -32.68
N THR A 135 4.95 -17.36 -32.92
CA THR A 135 5.22 -16.19 -32.10
C THR A 135 3.92 -15.50 -31.67
N VAL A 136 4.03 -14.63 -30.69
CA VAL A 136 2.91 -13.83 -30.18
C VAL A 136 3.29 -12.35 -30.28
N PRO A 137 2.85 -11.64 -31.35
CA PRO A 137 2.98 -10.21 -31.41
C PRO A 137 2.05 -9.56 -30.40
N ILE A 138 2.56 -8.57 -29.68
CA ILE A 138 1.80 -7.85 -28.66
C ILE A 138 1.41 -6.48 -29.20
N LYS A 139 0.11 -6.17 -29.15
CA LYS A 139 -0.43 -4.89 -29.59
C LYS A 139 -1.12 -4.18 -28.43
N GLY A 140 -0.62 -3.01 -28.06
CA GLY A 140 -1.21 -2.17 -27.03
C GLY A 140 -2.04 -1.05 -27.63
N GLN A 141 -3.33 -1.01 -27.30
CA GLN A 141 -4.22 0.11 -27.59
C GLN A 141 -4.37 0.93 -26.32
N LEU A 142 -3.80 2.14 -26.32
CA LEU A 142 -3.71 3.03 -25.18
C LEU A 142 -4.63 4.24 -25.39
N THR A 143 -5.49 4.51 -24.43
CA THR A 143 -6.33 5.72 -24.37
C THR A 143 -5.84 6.60 -23.23
N MET A 144 -5.39 7.81 -23.56
CA MET A 144 -4.89 8.75 -22.54
C MET A 144 -6.01 9.17 -21.58
N ASP A 145 -5.67 9.32 -20.32
CA ASP A 145 -6.54 9.96 -19.33
C ASP A 145 -6.41 11.50 -19.41
N GLU A 146 -7.24 12.23 -18.68
CA GLU A 146 -7.10 13.68 -18.54
C GLU A 146 -5.78 14.04 -17.85
N ASN A 147 -4.98 14.91 -18.50
CA ASN A 147 -3.66 15.26 -17.99
C ASN A 147 -3.69 15.96 -16.61
N LYS A 148 -4.74 16.72 -16.34
CA LYS A 148 -4.89 17.47 -15.09
C LYS A 148 -6.04 16.87 -14.29
N HIS A 149 -5.74 16.48 -13.06
CA HIS A 149 -6.73 15.93 -12.16
C HIS A 149 -6.77 16.77 -10.86
N TYR A 150 -7.97 17.04 -10.37
CA TYR A 150 -8.21 17.87 -9.19
C TYR A 150 -9.09 17.11 -8.23
N ILE A 151 -8.71 17.08 -6.96
CA ILE A 151 -9.53 16.53 -5.88
C ILE A 151 -9.75 17.62 -4.84
N LEU A 152 -11.01 17.92 -4.57
CA LEU A 152 -11.41 18.76 -3.45
C LEU A 152 -12.08 17.89 -2.40
N GLY A 153 -11.60 17.96 -1.17
CA GLY A 153 -12.14 17.20 -0.04
C GLY A 153 -12.45 18.11 1.14
N ILE A 154 -13.59 17.85 1.79
CA ILE A 154 -13.96 18.48 3.06
C ILE A 154 -14.27 17.36 4.04
N GLY A 155 -13.88 17.54 5.29
CA GLY A 155 -14.12 16.56 6.33
C GLY A 155 -14.10 17.16 7.73
N TYR A 156 -14.38 16.32 8.70
CA TYR A 156 -14.33 16.65 10.10
C TYR A 156 -13.79 15.45 10.90
N SER A 157 -12.99 15.72 11.92
CA SER A 157 -12.73 14.73 12.97
C SER A 157 -12.58 15.41 14.32
N THR A 158 -12.79 14.67 15.39
CA THR A 158 -12.59 15.16 16.77
C THR A 158 -11.12 15.54 17.02
N ASP A 159 -10.19 14.93 16.33
CA ASP A 159 -8.75 15.20 16.46
C ASP A 159 -8.32 16.47 15.70
N SER A 160 -8.77 16.67 14.46
CA SER A 160 -8.33 17.77 13.59
C SER A 160 -9.30 18.94 13.49
N GLY A 161 -10.56 18.76 13.93
CA GLY A 161 -11.65 19.70 13.64
C GLY A 161 -12.09 19.65 12.18
N VAL A 162 -12.65 20.75 11.70
CA VAL A 162 -12.99 20.92 10.27
C VAL A 162 -11.70 20.95 9.47
N ARG A 163 -11.69 20.21 8.36
CA ARG A 163 -10.54 20.09 7.47
C ARG A 163 -10.95 20.19 6.00
N GLY A 164 -10.05 20.77 5.22
CA GLY A 164 -10.15 20.81 3.78
C GLY A 164 -8.86 20.32 3.14
N LYS A 165 -8.97 19.68 1.99
CA LYS A 165 -7.83 19.32 1.16
C LYS A 165 -8.10 19.71 -0.30
N PHE A 166 -7.05 20.05 -0.99
CA PHE A 166 -7.02 20.24 -2.42
C PHE A 166 -5.80 19.56 -2.99
N ASP A 167 -6.03 18.55 -3.85
CA ASP A 167 -4.97 17.85 -4.54
C ASP A 167 -5.01 18.24 -6.02
N PHE A 168 -3.84 18.48 -6.60
CA PHE A 168 -3.64 18.72 -8.02
C PHE A 168 -2.60 17.76 -8.54
N ASP A 169 -2.98 16.98 -9.57
CA ASP A 169 -2.08 16.08 -10.26
C ASP A 169 -1.95 16.45 -11.73
N ARG A 170 -0.74 16.57 -12.20
CA ARG A 170 -0.39 16.61 -13.61
C ARG A 170 0.22 15.28 -13.99
N ARG A 171 -0.58 14.44 -14.66
CA ARG A 171 -0.26 13.04 -14.95
C ARG A 171 0.97 12.88 -15.85
N TRP A 172 1.21 13.82 -16.76
CA TRP A 172 2.47 13.95 -17.49
C TRP A 172 2.81 15.43 -17.73
N VAL A 173 4.03 15.81 -17.42
CA VAL A 173 4.56 17.15 -17.65
C VAL A 173 5.14 17.27 -19.03
N ASN A 174 5.72 16.19 -19.55
CA ASN A 174 6.40 16.10 -20.85
C ASN A 174 6.23 14.69 -21.44
N SER A 175 6.70 14.50 -22.69
CA SER A 175 6.64 13.20 -23.38
C SER A 175 7.47 12.08 -22.71
N ARG A 176 8.41 12.44 -21.82
CA ARG A 176 9.18 11.46 -21.05
C ARG A 176 8.43 10.92 -19.84
N GLY A 177 7.16 11.32 -19.65
CA GLY A 177 6.29 10.84 -18.58
C GLY A 177 6.60 11.37 -17.20
N HIS A 178 7.30 12.53 -17.08
CA HIS A 178 7.46 13.15 -15.77
C HIS A 178 6.10 13.52 -15.19
N GLN A 179 5.92 13.34 -13.89
CA GLN A 179 4.66 13.61 -13.18
C GLN A 179 4.88 14.68 -12.12
N PHE A 180 3.84 15.48 -11.90
CA PHE A 180 3.83 16.47 -10.83
C PHE A 180 2.54 16.34 -10.04
N SER A 181 2.66 16.34 -8.71
CA SER A 181 1.50 16.41 -7.81
C SER A 181 1.71 17.47 -6.73
N SER A 182 0.64 18.08 -6.30
CA SER A 182 0.64 19.04 -5.21
C SER A 182 -0.56 18.79 -4.32
N LYS A 183 -0.34 18.85 -3.01
CA LYS A 183 -1.37 18.65 -1.99
C LYS A 183 -1.40 19.84 -1.04
N LEU A 184 -2.56 20.43 -0.88
CA LEU A 184 -2.84 21.45 0.12
C LEU A 184 -3.79 20.85 1.16
N TYR A 185 -3.44 21.00 2.41
CA TYR A 185 -4.27 20.57 3.52
C TYR A 185 -4.38 21.69 4.54
N ALA A 186 -5.57 21.93 5.03
CA ALA A 186 -5.84 22.88 6.11
C ALA A 186 -6.87 22.33 7.08
N SER A 187 -6.57 22.43 8.36
CA SER A 187 -7.48 22.17 9.46
C SER A 187 -7.35 23.25 10.52
N THR A 188 -8.16 23.17 11.57
CA THR A 188 -8.03 24.11 12.70
C THR A 188 -6.70 24.01 13.43
N LYS A 189 -6.00 22.86 13.31
CA LYS A 189 -4.78 22.55 14.04
C LYS A 189 -3.53 22.48 13.17
N THR A 190 -3.68 22.09 11.90
CA THR A 190 -2.54 21.82 11.00
C THR A 190 -2.84 22.36 9.61
N SER A 191 -1.85 22.95 8.98
CA SER A 191 -1.87 23.29 7.56
C SER A 191 -0.61 22.79 6.91
N SER A 192 -0.71 22.25 5.71
CA SER A 192 0.44 21.81 4.93
C SER A 192 0.31 22.10 3.44
N VAL A 193 1.44 22.25 2.80
CA VAL A 193 1.62 22.25 1.36
C VAL A 193 2.73 21.28 1.02
N ASP A 194 2.48 20.38 0.10
CA ASP A 194 3.45 19.41 -0.42
C ASP A 194 3.42 19.44 -1.94
N ALA A 195 4.57 19.43 -2.56
CA ALA A 195 4.76 19.32 -4.01
C ALA A 195 5.73 18.15 -4.29
N LEU A 196 5.37 17.30 -5.21
CA LEU A 196 6.12 16.11 -5.58
C LEU A 196 6.32 16.07 -7.10
N TYR A 197 7.56 15.96 -7.54
CA TYR A 197 7.95 15.74 -8.92
C TYR A 197 8.56 14.36 -9.07
N ARG A 198 8.06 13.54 -10.02
CA ARG A 198 8.54 12.19 -10.30
C ARG A 198 9.11 12.11 -11.70
N ILE A 199 10.21 11.39 -11.85
CA ILE A 199 10.88 11.09 -13.11
C ILE A 199 10.93 9.56 -13.25
N PRO A 200 10.18 8.95 -14.19
CA PRO A 200 10.19 7.50 -14.40
C PRO A 200 11.60 6.97 -14.69
N ALA A 201 11.95 5.85 -14.08
CA ALA A 201 13.25 5.20 -14.23
C ALA A 201 13.15 3.88 -15.03
N ALA A 202 13.91 2.84 -14.67
CA ALA A 202 14.04 1.62 -15.46
C ALA A 202 12.71 0.90 -15.72
N ASN A 203 11.90 0.70 -14.68
CA ASN A 203 10.52 0.24 -14.81
C ASN A 203 9.58 1.38 -14.39
N PRO A 204 8.92 2.08 -15.33
CA PRO A 204 8.10 3.25 -15.01
C PRO A 204 6.91 2.97 -14.09
N ALA A 205 6.48 1.71 -13.98
CA ALA A 205 5.40 1.30 -13.09
C ALA A 205 5.79 1.35 -11.60
N THR A 206 7.07 1.12 -11.29
CA THR A 206 7.55 0.95 -9.91
C THR A 206 8.74 1.82 -9.57
N ASP A 207 9.55 2.23 -10.57
CA ASP A 207 10.84 2.85 -10.37
C ASP A 207 10.81 4.30 -10.82
N TYR A 208 11.19 5.22 -9.93
CA TYR A 208 11.25 6.64 -10.25
C TYR A 208 12.22 7.38 -9.32
N TYR A 209 12.87 8.40 -9.88
CA TYR A 209 13.47 9.47 -9.07
C TYR A 209 12.39 10.43 -8.63
N TYR A 210 12.51 10.98 -7.42
CA TYR A 210 11.56 11.95 -6.91
C TYR A 210 12.23 13.14 -6.24
N PHE A 211 11.55 14.27 -6.33
CA PHE A 211 11.88 15.49 -5.60
C PHE A 211 10.62 15.97 -4.92
N ARG A 212 10.70 16.18 -3.61
CA ARG A 212 9.60 16.65 -2.79
C ARG A 212 9.97 17.91 -2.06
N LEU A 213 9.09 18.90 -2.07
CA LEU A 213 9.18 20.10 -1.27
C LEU A 213 7.92 20.22 -0.43
N GLY A 214 8.05 20.65 0.82
CA GLY A 214 6.90 20.82 1.67
C GLY A 214 7.08 21.85 2.76
N GLY A 215 5.93 22.34 3.22
CA GLY A 215 5.81 23.24 4.34
C GLY A 215 4.65 22.83 5.24
N HIS A 216 4.90 22.74 6.54
CA HIS A 216 3.90 22.34 7.54
C HIS A 216 3.85 23.35 8.67
N ILE A 217 2.63 23.69 9.09
CA ILE A 217 2.37 24.53 10.27
C ILE A 217 1.46 23.73 11.18
N LYS A 218 1.85 23.57 12.43
CA LYS A 218 1.03 22.93 13.46
C LYS A 218 0.85 23.88 14.65
N ARG A 219 -0.37 23.88 15.23
CA ARG A 219 -0.76 24.71 16.37
C ARG A 219 -1.74 23.90 17.22
N ASP A 220 -1.22 23.03 18.06
CA ASP A 220 -2.04 22.19 18.95
C ASP A 220 -1.18 21.73 20.14
N THR A 221 -0.76 20.46 20.17
CA THR A 221 0.12 19.89 21.22
C THR A 221 1.44 20.65 21.31
N TYR A 222 1.88 21.18 20.17
CA TYR A 222 3.03 22.08 20.04
C TYR A 222 2.82 23.06 18.88
N ASP A 223 3.53 24.16 18.90
CA ASP A 223 3.61 25.10 17.78
C ASP A 223 4.84 24.78 16.94
N SER A 224 4.65 24.57 15.65
CA SER A 224 5.74 24.27 14.71
C SER A 224 5.51 24.90 13.35
N ARG A 225 6.62 25.35 12.75
CA ARG A 225 6.72 25.71 11.33
C ARG A 225 7.89 24.98 10.74
N ARG A 226 7.60 24.04 9.85
CA ARG A 226 8.57 23.19 9.17
C ARG A 226 8.59 23.48 7.67
N ALA A 227 9.78 23.54 7.10
CA ALA A 227 10.01 23.51 5.67
C ALA A 227 11.02 22.41 5.36
N PHE A 228 10.80 21.65 4.30
CA PHE A 228 11.71 20.56 3.93
C PHE A 228 11.81 20.37 2.43
N GLY A 229 12.96 19.86 2.01
CA GLY A 229 13.22 19.35 0.68
C GLY A 229 13.75 17.92 0.77
N GLU A 230 13.34 17.08 -0.14
CA GLU A 230 13.74 15.68 -0.23
C GLU A 230 14.01 15.33 -1.68
N GLY A 231 15.07 14.57 -1.95
CA GLY A 231 15.35 13.98 -3.25
C GLY A 231 15.76 12.53 -3.08
N GLY A 232 15.28 11.65 -3.96
CA GLY A 232 15.56 10.24 -3.78
C GLY A 232 15.15 9.36 -4.95
N TYR A 233 15.20 8.07 -4.69
CA TYR A 233 14.88 7.01 -5.64
C TYR A 233 13.95 5.97 -4.99
N ASN A 234 12.92 5.60 -5.72
CA ASN A 234 11.97 4.56 -5.36
C ASN A 234 12.05 3.42 -6.38
N PHE A 235 12.05 2.18 -5.91
CA PHE A 235 12.00 1.01 -6.78
C PHE A 235 11.36 -0.18 -6.06
N ARG A 236 10.95 -1.18 -6.84
CA ARG A 236 10.39 -2.43 -6.32
C ARG A 236 11.34 -3.60 -6.58
N LEU A 237 11.51 -4.44 -5.56
CA LEU A 237 12.21 -5.70 -5.66
C LEU A 237 11.33 -6.81 -5.07
N GLY A 238 10.76 -7.65 -5.93
CA GLY A 238 9.72 -8.60 -5.54
C GLY A 238 8.49 -7.88 -4.97
N ASP A 239 8.05 -8.28 -3.77
CA ASP A 239 6.91 -7.68 -3.08
C ASP A 239 7.29 -6.47 -2.21
N TRP A 240 8.58 -6.12 -2.17
CA TRP A 240 9.10 -5.02 -1.39
C TRP A 240 9.25 -3.76 -2.22
N GLU A 241 8.70 -2.65 -1.73
CA GLU A 241 8.99 -1.31 -2.22
C GLU A 241 10.10 -0.68 -1.38
N HIS A 242 11.13 -0.20 -2.06
CA HIS A 242 12.30 0.43 -1.47
C HIS A 242 12.32 1.91 -1.84
N ARG A 243 12.48 2.76 -0.83
CA ARG A 243 12.64 4.20 -1.04
C ARG A 243 13.86 4.67 -0.28
N TYR A 244 14.79 5.33 -0.97
CA TYR A 244 15.96 5.96 -0.38
C TYR A 244 15.99 7.43 -0.76
N GLY A 245 16.30 8.30 0.18
CA GLY A 245 16.33 9.72 -0.06
C GLY A 245 17.28 10.46 0.86
N LEU A 246 17.61 11.69 0.45
CA LEU A 246 18.27 12.68 1.26
C LEU A 246 17.28 13.79 1.57
N VAL A 247 17.12 14.11 2.84
CA VAL A 247 16.20 15.13 3.35
C VAL A 247 16.97 16.28 3.95
N ALA A 248 16.57 17.52 3.63
CA ALA A 248 16.94 18.71 4.37
C ALA A 248 15.66 19.29 4.99
N SER A 249 15.60 19.37 6.31
CA SER A 249 14.41 19.80 7.06
C SER A 249 14.80 20.89 8.07
N TRP A 250 14.17 22.03 7.94
CA TRP A 250 14.25 23.12 8.90
C TRP A 250 12.93 23.24 9.65
N GLU A 251 13.00 23.32 10.98
CA GLU A 251 11.83 23.47 11.83
C GLU A 251 12.07 24.46 12.95
N LYS A 252 11.17 25.43 13.09
CA LYS A 252 11.07 26.33 14.25
C LYS A 252 9.88 25.89 15.09
N PHE A 253 10.10 25.69 16.40
CA PHE A 253 9.09 25.12 17.26
C PHE A 253 9.08 25.67 18.68
N THR A 254 7.93 25.50 19.32
CA THR A 254 7.72 25.65 20.76
C THR A 254 6.97 24.42 21.26
N ILE A 255 7.54 23.70 22.20
CA ILE A 255 6.95 22.53 22.83
C ILE A 255 7.19 22.59 24.34
N GLY A 256 6.10 22.62 25.13
CA GLY A 256 6.20 22.85 26.57
C GLY A 256 6.99 24.12 26.88
N LEU A 257 8.03 23.98 27.68
CA LEU A 257 8.95 25.05 28.08
C LEU A 257 10.11 25.26 27.08
N THR A 258 10.23 24.42 26.07
CA THR A 258 11.34 24.44 25.10
C THR A 258 10.96 25.22 23.85
N HIS A 259 11.84 26.18 23.47
CA HIS A 259 11.78 26.90 22.21
C HIS A 259 13.03 26.54 21.39
N GLY A 260 12.85 26.19 20.12
CA GLY A 260 13.96 25.76 19.29
C GLY A 260 13.79 26.09 17.82
N LYS A 261 14.91 26.02 17.14
CA LYS A 261 14.95 25.88 15.67
C LYS A 261 16.05 24.89 15.34
N THR A 262 15.76 23.97 14.45
CA THR A 262 16.69 22.89 14.10
C THR A 262 16.70 22.69 12.60
N LEU A 263 17.89 22.66 12.04
CA LEU A 263 18.15 22.18 10.69
C LEU A 263 18.74 20.78 10.78
N LEU A 264 18.15 19.85 10.04
CA LEU A 264 18.64 18.48 9.92
C LEU A 264 18.77 18.12 8.46
N VAL A 265 19.92 17.57 8.08
CA VAL A 265 20.15 16.96 6.77
C VAL A 265 20.50 15.50 7.02
N TYR A 266 19.70 14.61 6.47
CA TYR A 266 19.83 13.19 6.75
C TYR A 266 19.42 12.30 5.58
N PRO A 267 20.16 11.22 5.34
CA PRO A 267 19.68 10.10 4.55
C PRO A 267 18.55 9.36 5.27
N GLN A 268 17.61 8.85 4.49
CA GLN A 268 16.57 7.98 4.96
C GLN A 268 16.35 6.80 4.03
N GLY A 269 15.95 5.68 4.60
CA GLY A 269 15.49 4.49 3.90
C GLY A 269 14.12 4.08 4.40
N GLN A 270 13.26 3.63 3.49
CA GLN A 270 11.97 3.07 3.81
C GLN A 270 11.76 1.79 2.99
N TRP A 271 11.25 0.76 3.64
CA TRP A 271 10.93 -0.53 3.06
C TRP A 271 9.48 -0.84 3.37
N THR A 272 8.69 -1.05 2.32
CA THR A 272 7.26 -1.35 2.46
C THR A 272 6.96 -2.69 1.82
N TYR A 273 6.41 -3.62 2.61
CA TYR A 273 5.88 -4.89 2.13
C TYR A 273 4.36 -4.84 2.13
N THR A 274 3.72 -5.29 1.05
CA THR A 274 2.26 -5.34 0.96
C THR A 274 1.85 -6.68 0.36
N SER A 275 1.15 -7.51 1.15
CA SER A 275 0.73 -8.85 0.74
C SER A 275 -0.48 -8.89 -0.20
N THR A 276 -1.27 -7.81 -0.27
CA THR A 276 -2.46 -7.77 -1.10
C THR A 276 -2.18 -7.20 -2.49
N LYS A 277 -2.71 -7.86 -3.52
CA LYS A 277 -2.67 -7.37 -4.89
C LYS A 277 -3.73 -6.29 -5.17
N ASN A 278 -4.86 -6.33 -4.46
CA ASN A 278 -5.91 -5.32 -4.54
C ASN A 278 -5.68 -4.21 -3.51
N ARG A 279 -5.00 -3.15 -3.94
CA ARG A 279 -4.64 -2.01 -3.08
C ARG A 279 -5.78 -1.02 -2.85
N LEU A 280 -6.80 -1.00 -3.73
CA LEU A 280 -7.89 -0.03 -3.65
C LEU A 280 -8.94 -0.39 -2.57
N ASN A 281 -9.23 -1.67 -2.42
CA ASN A 281 -10.16 -2.17 -1.38
C ASN A 281 -9.72 -3.56 -0.91
N PRO A 282 -8.68 -3.65 -0.07
CA PRO A 282 -8.20 -4.92 0.43
C PRO A 282 -9.22 -5.50 1.41
N LYS A 283 -9.75 -6.70 1.10
CA LYS A 283 -10.57 -7.46 2.05
C LYS A 283 -9.69 -8.15 3.08
N ASP A 284 -8.57 -8.72 2.61
CA ASP A 284 -7.60 -9.44 3.42
C ASP A 284 -6.19 -9.03 3.03
N GLY A 285 -5.28 -9.06 3.98
CA GLY A 285 -3.87 -8.81 3.74
C GLY A 285 -3.18 -8.10 4.90
N TYR A 286 -1.90 -7.89 4.72
CA TYR A 286 -1.10 -7.12 5.67
C TYR A 286 -0.09 -6.24 4.93
N GLN A 287 0.25 -5.14 5.59
CA GLN A 287 1.29 -4.22 5.16
C GLN A 287 2.20 -3.93 6.32
N PHE A 288 3.51 -3.97 6.06
CA PHE A 288 4.53 -3.51 6.99
C PHE A 288 5.35 -2.42 6.33
N ARG A 289 5.65 -1.36 7.08
CA ARG A 289 6.51 -0.27 6.65
C ARG A 289 7.60 -0.08 7.71
N PHE A 290 8.83 -0.30 7.32
CA PHE A 290 9.99 -0.01 8.14
C PHE A 290 10.69 1.24 7.60
N GLY A 291 11.06 2.16 8.48
CA GLY A 291 11.79 3.38 8.16
C GLY A 291 13.02 3.52 9.03
N LEU A 292 14.11 4.01 8.45
CA LEU A 292 15.35 4.33 9.15
C LEU A 292 15.89 5.65 8.62
N LEU A 293 16.32 6.52 9.52
CA LEU A 293 17.02 7.76 9.18
C LEU A 293 18.14 8.05 10.17
N GLY A 294 19.09 8.88 9.76
CA GLY A 294 20.18 9.28 10.64
C GLY A 294 20.82 10.59 10.25
N ALA A 295 21.02 11.49 11.21
CA ALA A 295 21.76 12.75 11.06
C ALA A 295 22.91 12.82 12.05
N GLY A 296 24.03 13.40 11.63
CA GLY A 296 25.19 13.68 12.50
C GLY A 296 25.36 15.19 12.69
N LYS A 297 25.46 15.63 13.94
CA LYS A 297 25.75 17.03 14.29
C LYS A 297 27.05 17.49 13.65
N GLY A 298 27.07 18.67 13.06
CA GLY A 298 28.22 19.23 12.36
C GLY A 298 28.32 18.86 10.88
N LEU A 299 27.53 17.92 10.37
CA LEU A 299 27.39 17.59 8.95
C LEU A 299 26.11 18.24 8.39
N LEU A 300 26.05 19.56 8.36
CA LEU A 300 24.85 20.33 7.98
C LEU A 300 23.62 20.08 8.87
N SER A 301 23.83 19.57 10.08
CA SER A 301 22.77 19.24 11.03
C SER A 301 23.08 19.81 12.41
N ASP A 302 22.06 20.35 13.07
CA ASP A 302 22.17 20.97 14.39
C ASP A 302 22.17 19.92 15.54
N ALA A 303 21.75 18.70 15.26
CA ALA A 303 21.71 17.60 16.24
C ALA A 303 22.13 16.26 15.61
N SER A 304 22.56 15.32 16.48
CA SER A 304 22.75 13.93 16.12
C SER A 304 21.47 13.15 16.44
N VAL A 305 20.96 12.39 15.48
CA VAL A 305 19.78 11.55 15.65
C VAL A 305 19.85 10.32 14.77
N VAL A 306 19.46 9.17 15.32
CA VAL A 306 19.08 7.98 14.56
C VAL A 306 17.67 7.63 14.95
N GLN A 307 16.82 7.39 13.95
CA GLN A 307 15.43 7.05 14.22
C GLN A 307 15.01 5.84 13.37
N ALA A 308 14.34 4.88 14.00
CA ALA A 308 13.74 3.73 13.37
C ALA A 308 12.24 3.69 13.67
N ASN A 309 11.45 3.38 12.65
CA ASN A 309 9.99 3.26 12.73
C ASN A 309 9.54 1.96 12.11
N LEU A 310 8.51 1.32 12.68
CA LEU A 310 7.83 0.17 12.12
C LEU A 310 6.33 0.35 12.28
N ASP A 311 5.64 0.45 11.16
CA ASP A 311 4.18 0.48 11.09
C ASP A 311 3.68 -0.84 10.52
N GLY A 312 2.61 -1.37 11.09
CA GLY A 312 1.97 -2.59 10.62
C GLY A 312 0.46 -2.45 10.57
N ARG A 313 -0.15 -2.99 9.52
CA ARG A 313 -1.59 -3.10 9.36
C ARG A 313 -1.95 -4.51 8.92
N TYR A 314 -2.96 -5.08 9.54
CA TYR A 314 -3.48 -6.41 9.25
C TYR A 314 -4.98 -6.35 9.06
N LEU A 315 -5.49 -6.99 8.01
CA LEU A 315 -6.90 -7.09 7.68
C LEU A 315 -7.22 -8.55 7.42
N GLN A 316 -8.26 -9.07 8.05
CA GLN A 316 -8.74 -10.42 7.82
C GLN A 316 -10.27 -10.45 7.83
N SER A 317 -10.86 -10.94 6.75
CA SER A 317 -12.28 -11.26 6.69
C SER A 317 -12.54 -12.62 7.33
N LEU A 318 -13.54 -12.68 8.19
CA LEU A 318 -13.98 -13.91 8.87
C LEU A 318 -15.39 -14.24 8.35
N GLY A 319 -15.45 -14.85 7.16
CA GLY A 319 -16.70 -15.00 6.40
C GLY A 319 -17.16 -13.66 5.79
N ASP A 320 -18.43 -13.59 5.38
CA ASP A 320 -18.93 -12.46 4.58
C ASP A 320 -19.24 -11.19 5.39
N LYS A 321 -19.43 -11.33 6.70
CA LYS A 321 -19.95 -10.23 7.55
C LYS A 321 -18.99 -9.77 8.65
N ASN A 322 -17.87 -10.44 8.83
CA ASN A 322 -16.97 -10.14 9.94
C ASN A 322 -15.60 -9.76 9.42
N ARG A 323 -14.97 -8.76 10.04
CA ARG A 323 -13.62 -8.34 9.71
C ARG A 323 -12.82 -8.06 10.98
N LEU A 324 -11.59 -8.52 11.01
CA LEU A 324 -10.61 -8.20 12.04
C LEU A 324 -9.61 -7.21 11.47
N VAL A 325 -9.36 -6.13 12.20
CA VAL A 325 -8.39 -5.11 11.84
C VAL A 325 -7.36 -4.99 12.95
N GLY A 326 -6.09 -5.25 12.61
CA GLY A 326 -4.96 -5.04 13.51
C GLY A 326 -4.12 -3.86 13.04
N ARG A 327 -3.64 -3.02 13.96
CA ARG A 327 -2.71 -1.94 13.70
C ARG A 327 -1.60 -1.95 14.75
N MET A 328 -0.38 -1.64 14.34
CA MET A 328 0.74 -1.42 15.24
C MET A 328 1.61 -0.27 14.76
N ALA A 329 2.18 0.47 15.69
CA ALA A 329 3.19 1.48 15.42
C ALA A 329 4.28 1.38 16.50
N LEU A 330 5.51 1.18 16.06
CA LEU A 330 6.69 1.16 16.91
C LEU A 330 7.67 2.23 16.43
N GLY A 331 8.31 2.92 17.37
CA GLY A 331 9.29 3.93 17.05
C GLY A 331 10.39 4.01 18.09
N ALA A 332 11.60 4.30 17.63
CA ALA A 332 12.74 4.52 18.51
C ALA A 332 13.63 5.63 17.95
N THR A 333 13.99 6.57 18.83
CA THR A 333 14.89 7.68 18.53
C THR A 333 16.06 7.67 19.48
N TRP A 334 17.28 7.55 18.93
CA TRP A 334 18.52 7.66 19.66
C TRP A 334 19.14 9.04 19.37
N THR A 335 19.38 9.79 20.41
CA THR A 335 19.97 11.14 20.37
C THR A 335 20.64 11.45 21.70
N ASP A 336 21.66 12.27 21.67
CA ASP A 336 22.34 12.83 22.84
C ASP A 336 21.67 14.12 23.38
N ASP A 337 20.87 14.80 22.54
CA ASP A 337 20.21 16.07 22.87
C ASP A 337 18.74 16.05 22.41
N PHE A 338 17.86 15.52 23.23
CA PHE A 338 16.43 15.38 22.91
C PHE A 338 15.73 16.75 22.77
N ASP A 339 16.18 17.78 23.47
CA ASP A 339 15.55 19.09 23.42
C ASP A 339 15.76 19.77 22.07
N ARG A 340 16.82 19.41 21.34
CA ARG A 340 17.08 19.86 19.97
C ARG A 340 16.32 19.07 18.90
N ILE A 341 15.80 17.90 19.25
CA ILE A 341 14.99 17.12 18.29
C ILE A 341 13.67 17.84 18.06
N PRO A 342 13.34 18.21 16.81
CA PRO A 342 12.10 18.91 16.52
C PRO A 342 10.88 18.04 16.82
N PRO A 343 9.74 18.64 17.23
CA PRO A 343 8.54 17.90 17.57
C PRO A 343 8.01 16.98 16.47
N SER A 344 8.25 17.32 15.20
CA SER A 344 7.88 16.45 14.04
C SER A 344 8.61 15.10 14.03
N MET A 345 9.70 14.95 14.79
CA MET A 345 10.46 13.71 14.95
C MET A 345 10.29 13.08 16.34
N ARG A 346 9.46 13.66 17.22
CA ARG A 346 9.11 13.07 18.50
C ARG A 346 7.84 12.26 18.38
N TYR A 347 7.67 11.31 19.26
CA TYR A 347 6.49 10.44 19.26
C TYR A 347 5.43 10.94 20.24
N PHE A 348 4.18 10.85 19.79
CA PHE A 348 2.98 11.13 20.57
C PHE A 348 1.97 10.02 20.33
N ALA A 349 1.12 9.74 21.31
CA ALA A 349 0.02 8.80 21.20
C ALA A 349 -1.28 9.42 21.73
N GLY A 350 -2.41 8.75 21.47
CA GLY A 350 -3.77 9.21 21.76
C GLY A 350 -4.47 9.77 20.52
N GLY A 351 -5.79 9.66 20.48
CA GLY A 351 -6.65 10.09 19.39
C GLY A 351 -7.19 8.96 18.52
N ASP A 352 -7.93 9.34 17.49
CA ASP A 352 -8.73 8.45 16.61
C ASP A 352 -7.91 7.33 15.94
N ARG A 353 -6.64 7.61 15.60
CA ARG A 353 -5.74 6.69 14.88
C ARG A 353 -4.70 6.02 15.77
N SER A 354 -4.68 6.33 17.06
CA SER A 354 -3.70 5.83 18.00
C SER A 354 -4.39 5.07 19.13
N ILE A 355 -4.56 5.68 20.28
CA ILE A 355 -5.24 5.09 21.44
C ILE A 355 -6.53 5.88 21.70
N ARG A 356 -7.66 5.33 21.32
CA ARG A 356 -8.99 5.92 21.55
C ARG A 356 -9.32 5.93 23.02
N GLY A 357 -10.13 6.89 23.47
CA GLY A 357 -10.37 7.16 24.89
C GLY A 357 -9.39 8.18 25.49
N TYR A 358 -8.44 8.68 24.68
CA TYR A 358 -7.49 9.74 25.03
C TYR A 358 -7.55 10.84 23.97
N ALA A 359 -7.30 12.09 24.41
CA ALA A 359 -7.24 13.21 23.49
C ALA A 359 -6.09 13.03 22.48
N PHE A 360 -6.23 13.69 21.32
CA PHE A 360 -5.23 13.68 20.26
C PHE A 360 -3.86 14.10 20.78
N GLU A 361 -2.85 13.26 20.56
CA GLU A 361 -1.47 13.45 20.99
C GLU A 361 -1.32 13.79 22.49
N ASN A 362 -2.24 13.37 23.36
CA ASN A 362 -2.17 13.67 24.78
C ASN A 362 -1.28 12.71 25.58
N ILE A 363 -0.86 11.62 24.97
CA ILE A 363 0.04 10.63 25.59
C ILE A 363 1.48 10.92 25.13
N GLY A 364 2.37 11.13 26.08
CA GLY A 364 3.79 11.41 25.93
C GLY A 364 4.43 11.75 27.26
N SER A 365 5.74 11.90 27.26
CA SER A 365 6.47 12.37 28.43
C SER A 365 6.16 13.82 28.72
N ARG A 366 6.28 14.22 29.99
CA ARG A 366 5.93 15.56 30.46
C ARG A 366 7.17 16.32 30.94
N ASP A 367 7.20 17.62 30.69
CA ASP A 367 8.19 18.53 31.29
C ASP A 367 7.80 18.93 32.75
N ALA A 368 8.61 19.80 33.34
CA ALA A 368 8.38 20.30 34.70
C ALA A 368 7.08 21.12 34.84
N GLY A 369 6.53 21.63 33.72
CA GLY A 369 5.26 22.35 33.66
C GLY A 369 4.06 21.45 33.36
N ASP A 370 4.20 20.12 33.40
CA ASP A 370 3.21 19.10 32.99
C ASP A 370 2.76 19.21 31.52
N ASN A 371 3.55 19.86 30.66
CA ASN A 371 3.29 19.94 29.23
C ASN A 371 3.76 18.66 28.52
N ASN A 372 2.99 18.17 27.56
CA ASN A 372 3.41 17.03 26.75
C ASN A 372 4.54 17.41 25.80
N ILE A 373 5.71 16.80 25.99
CA ILE A 373 6.90 17.01 25.17
C ILE A 373 7.19 15.85 24.22
N GLY A 374 6.31 14.85 24.16
CA GLY A 374 6.48 13.64 23.33
C GLY A 374 7.45 12.63 23.93
N GLY A 375 7.80 11.63 23.15
CA GLY A 375 8.66 10.53 23.53
C GLY A 375 9.81 10.27 22.54
N ARG A 376 10.85 9.58 23.03
CA ARG A 376 11.90 8.95 22.22
C ARG A 376 11.43 7.64 21.64
N TYR A 377 10.49 6.98 22.32
CA TYR A 377 9.99 5.66 21.99
C TYR A 377 8.47 5.71 21.82
N LEU A 378 7.98 4.91 20.90
CA LEU A 378 6.57 4.68 20.66
C LEU A 378 6.31 3.18 20.61
N ALA A 379 5.28 2.75 21.31
CA ALA A 379 4.73 1.41 21.16
C ALA A 379 3.21 1.50 21.27
N VAL A 380 2.50 1.32 20.17
CA VAL A 380 1.03 1.38 20.10
C VAL A 380 0.53 0.18 19.31
N GLY A 381 -0.49 -0.48 19.83
CA GLY A 381 -1.22 -1.56 19.19
C GLY A 381 -2.72 -1.34 19.28
N SER A 382 -3.44 -1.77 18.25
CA SER A 382 -4.90 -1.69 18.16
C SER A 382 -5.44 -2.97 17.55
N LEU A 383 -6.50 -3.49 18.14
CA LEU A 383 -7.28 -4.59 17.61
C LEU A 383 -8.74 -4.18 17.54
N GLU A 384 -9.35 -4.30 16.37
CA GLU A 384 -10.73 -3.91 16.10
C GLU A 384 -11.44 -5.05 15.39
N TYR A 385 -12.64 -5.36 15.85
CA TYR A 385 -13.56 -6.30 15.23
C TYR A 385 -14.74 -5.55 14.68
N GLU A 386 -15.08 -5.78 13.40
CA GLU A 386 -16.19 -5.18 12.71
C GLU A 386 -17.20 -6.25 12.29
N TYR A 387 -18.47 -6.00 12.58
CA TYR A 387 -19.61 -6.82 12.15
C TYR A 387 -20.49 -6.04 11.17
N TYR A 388 -20.50 -6.43 9.90
CA TYR A 388 -21.31 -5.83 8.85
C TYR A 388 -22.75 -6.33 8.91
N PHE A 389 -23.62 -5.57 9.55
CA PHE A 389 -25.06 -5.89 9.63
C PHE A 389 -25.82 -5.45 8.38
N LYS A 390 -25.26 -4.55 7.55
CA LYS A 390 -25.67 -4.17 6.19
C LYS A 390 -24.42 -4.02 5.32
N PRO A 391 -24.54 -4.02 3.97
CA PRO A 391 -23.37 -3.95 3.08
C PRO A 391 -22.36 -2.84 3.41
N ASP A 392 -22.84 -1.65 3.76
CA ASP A 392 -21.98 -0.47 4.00
C ASP A 392 -21.93 -0.06 5.48
N TRP A 393 -22.55 -0.83 6.38
CA TRP A 393 -22.66 -0.52 7.80
C TRP A 393 -22.08 -1.59 8.67
N ALA A 394 -21.16 -1.20 9.54
CA ALA A 394 -20.55 -2.10 10.51
C ALA A 394 -20.72 -1.59 11.94
N ALA A 395 -20.99 -2.51 12.86
CA ALA A 395 -20.75 -2.29 14.29
C ALA A 395 -19.31 -2.69 14.59
N ALA A 396 -18.59 -1.86 15.32
CA ALA A 396 -17.18 -2.08 15.67
C ALA A 396 -17.02 -2.19 17.19
N ALA A 397 -16.11 -3.05 17.62
CA ALA A 397 -15.60 -3.09 18.99
C ALA A 397 -14.07 -3.13 18.94
N PHE A 398 -13.40 -2.41 19.83
CA PHE A 398 -11.95 -2.28 19.76
C PHE A 398 -11.29 -2.16 21.12
N ILE A 399 -10.01 -2.50 21.13
CA ILE A 399 -9.08 -2.25 22.22
C ILE A 399 -7.78 -1.68 21.65
N ASP A 400 -7.33 -0.58 22.23
CA ASP A 400 -6.09 0.10 21.88
C ASP A 400 -5.18 0.15 23.10
N ALA A 401 -3.89 -0.08 22.93
CA ALA A 401 -2.93 -0.02 24.03
C ALA A 401 -1.57 0.52 23.56
N GLY A 402 -0.90 1.25 24.43
CA GLY A 402 0.45 1.73 24.12
C GLY A 402 0.89 2.93 24.96
N ASP A 403 2.02 3.49 24.56
CA ASP A 403 2.61 4.69 25.14
C ASP A 403 3.60 5.35 24.17
N ALA A 404 3.84 6.65 24.41
CA ALA A 404 4.97 7.40 23.87
C ALA A 404 5.81 7.91 25.05
N TYR A 405 7.08 7.51 25.17
CA TYR A 405 7.85 7.69 26.38
C TYR A 405 9.33 8.01 26.11
N ILE A 406 10.02 8.55 27.12
CA ILE A 406 11.46 8.82 27.08
C ILE A 406 12.24 7.71 27.77
N ASN A 407 11.88 7.32 28.99
CA ASN A 407 12.59 6.34 29.80
C ASN A 407 11.75 5.07 29.99
N ASP A 408 10.73 5.13 30.86
CA ASP A 408 9.95 3.98 31.26
C ASP A 408 8.54 4.04 30.65
N PRO A 409 8.08 2.98 29.95
CA PRO A 409 6.74 2.93 29.39
C PRO A 409 5.68 2.82 30.53
N LYS A 410 4.60 3.58 30.37
CA LYS A 410 3.41 3.49 31.21
C LYS A 410 2.21 3.23 30.30
N ILE A 411 2.01 1.97 29.98
CA ILE A 411 1.01 1.56 28.99
C ILE A 411 -0.38 2.12 29.35
N LYS A 412 -0.94 2.84 28.41
CA LYS A 412 -2.31 3.35 28.43
C LYS A 412 -3.18 2.40 27.64
N ILE A 413 -4.39 2.14 28.14
CA ILE A 413 -5.35 1.26 27.48
C ILE A 413 -6.62 2.06 27.25
N GLY A 414 -7.18 1.94 26.06
CA GLY A 414 -8.48 2.44 25.70
C GLY A 414 -9.30 1.34 25.04
N ALA A 415 -10.58 1.29 25.32
CA ALA A 415 -11.50 0.34 24.70
C ALA A 415 -12.84 1.01 24.41
N GLY A 416 -13.53 0.51 23.40
CA GLY A 416 -14.78 1.10 23.00
C GLY A 416 -15.52 0.31 21.94
N ALA A 417 -16.60 0.94 21.48
CA ALA A 417 -17.42 0.42 20.41
C ALA A 417 -17.93 1.57 19.52
N GLY A 418 -18.30 1.26 18.29
CA GLY A 418 -18.74 2.27 17.35
C GLY A 418 -19.59 1.73 16.23
N VAL A 419 -20.01 2.66 15.38
CA VAL A 419 -20.71 2.38 14.13
C VAL A 419 -19.95 3.05 12.99
N HIS A 420 -19.63 2.25 11.98
CA HIS A 420 -18.92 2.69 10.79
C HIS A 420 -19.85 2.60 9.58
N TRP A 421 -19.91 3.64 8.79
CA TRP A 421 -20.67 3.68 7.56
C TRP A 421 -19.79 4.08 6.38
N GLN A 422 -19.73 3.21 5.39
CA GLN A 422 -19.11 3.49 4.11
C GLN A 422 -20.08 4.30 3.25
N SER A 423 -20.10 5.62 3.43
CA SER A 423 -20.99 6.50 2.70
C SER A 423 -20.51 6.77 1.27
N PRO A 424 -21.39 7.20 0.34
CA PRO A 424 -20.99 7.60 -1.02
C PRO A 424 -19.96 8.74 -1.07
N VAL A 425 -19.83 9.52 0.00
CA VAL A 425 -18.88 10.65 0.12
C VAL A 425 -17.65 10.31 0.96
N GLY A 426 -17.50 9.05 1.33
CA GLY A 426 -16.38 8.52 2.13
C GLY A 426 -16.81 7.93 3.47
N PRO A 427 -15.90 7.33 4.20
CA PRO A 427 -16.19 6.66 5.46
C PRO A 427 -16.62 7.67 6.54
N ILE A 428 -17.64 7.28 7.30
CA ILE A 428 -18.09 7.97 8.51
C ILE A 428 -17.95 6.99 9.66
N LYS A 429 -17.19 7.36 10.68
CA LYS A 429 -16.97 6.56 11.89
C LYS A 429 -17.44 7.33 13.12
N LEU A 430 -18.17 6.66 13.96
CA LEU A 430 -18.65 7.18 15.25
C LEU A 430 -18.31 6.15 16.33
N ASP A 431 -17.28 6.44 17.11
CA ASP A 431 -16.79 5.57 18.16
C ASP A 431 -16.96 6.22 19.53
N VAL A 432 -17.33 5.43 20.53
CA VAL A 432 -17.34 5.80 21.95
C VAL A 432 -16.29 4.95 22.64
N ALA A 433 -15.37 5.61 23.33
CA ALA A 433 -14.23 4.98 23.97
C ALA A 433 -14.07 5.41 25.44
N HIS A 434 -13.54 4.50 26.24
CA HIS A 434 -13.10 4.73 27.61
C HIS A 434 -11.58 4.59 27.70
N GLY A 435 -10.92 5.59 28.26
CA GLY A 435 -9.49 5.54 28.62
C GLY A 435 -9.31 5.15 30.08
N PHE A 436 -8.61 4.05 30.33
CA PHE A 436 -8.50 3.47 31.67
C PHE A 436 -7.49 4.18 32.58
N ASP A 437 -6.66 5.08 32.07
CA ASP A 437 -5.74 5.87 32.88
C ASP A 437 -6.50 6.97 33.64
N LYS A 438 -6.26 7.07 34.97
CA LYS A 438 -6.99 8.01 35.84
C LYS A 438 -6.65 9.47 35.58
N LYS A 439 -5.46 9.78 35.05
CA LYS A 439 -4.98 11.15 34.86
C LYS A 439 -5.28 11.67 33.45
N TYR A 440 -5.11 10.82 32.45
CA TYR A 440 -5.14 11.23 31.03
C TYR A 440 -6.28 10.59 30.23
N GLY A 441 -6.91 9.54 30.76
CA GLY A 441 -8.01 8.84 30.13
C GLY A 441 -9.36 9.52 30.39
N ASP A 442 -10.18 9.60 29.37
CA ASP A 442 -11.55 10.09 29.50
C ASP A 442 -12.49 8.94 29.88
N LYS A 443 -13.42 9.20 30.81
CA LYS A 443 -14.44 8.21 31.18
C LYS A 443 -15.32 7.83 29.97
N VAL A 444 -15.63 8.81 29.15
CA VAL A 444 -16.36 8.64 27.88
C VAL A 444 -15.82 9.66 26.90
N ARG A 445 -15.24 9.20 25.82
CA ARG A 445 -14.77 10.04 24.73
C ARG A 445 -15.45 9.64 23.44
N LEU A 446 -16.02 10.61 22.76
CA LEU A 446 -16.61 10.46 21.45
C LEU A 446 -15.53 10.75 20.39
N HIS A 447 -15.37 9.82 19.47
CA HIS A 447 -14.51 9.96 18.29
C HIS A 447 -15.39 9.99 17.04
N ILE A 448 -15.31 11.07 16.30
CA ILE A 448 -16.07 11.25 15.04
C ILE A 448 -15.07 11.49 13.93
N SER A 449 -15.19 10.75 12.84
CA SER A 449 -14.43 10.99 11.62
C SER A 449 -15.35 10.94 10.40
N ILE A 450 -15.33 11.99 9.60
CA ILE A 450 -16.15 12.15 8.37
C ILE A 450 -15.23 12.51 7.22
N GLY A 451 -15.39 11.82 6.08
CA GLY A 451 -14.63 12.01 4.85
C GLY A 451 -13.47 11.05 4.72
N ALA A 452 -12.86 11.05 3.54
CA ALA A 452 -11.73 10.15 3.24
C ALA A 452 -10.65 10.25 4.33
N GLU A 453 -10.22 9.09 4.83
CA GLU A 453 -9.02 9.02 5.65
C GLU A 453 -7.86 9.50 4.78
N LEU A 454 -7.12 10.49 5.25
CA LEU A 454 -5.89 10.89 4.59
C LEU A 454 -4.93 9.71 4.71
N ASP A 455 -4.63 9.09 3.58
CA ASP A 455 -3.49 8.19 3.50
C ASP A 455 -2.23 9.04 3.72
N LEU A 456 -1.60 8.84 4.88
CA LEU A 456 -0.31 9.44 5.21
C LEU A 456 0.83 8.63 4.60
#